data_fcdfdf2ff137d64203189f4e037d82fc
#
_entry.id   fcdfdf2ff137d64203189f4e037d82fc
#
_cell.length_a   1.000
_cell.length_b   1.000
_cell.length_c   1.000
_cell.angle_alpha   90.00
_cell.angle_beta   90.00
_cell.angle_gamma   90.00
#
_symmetry.space_group_name_H-M   'P 1'
#
loop_
_entity.id
_entity.type
_entity.pdbx_description
1 polymer ?
#
loop_
_entity_poly.entity_id
_entity_poly.type
_entity_poly.pdbx_seq_one_letter_code
_entity_poly.pdbx_strand_id
1 'polypeptide(L)'
;MTLKKLLYAVISVIGILIVFISLNLGVNLLERTFRDVDFINLKEYCRQKKLSENYAIVVDYSIPSGKHRFFVCDLKKQEIIASSLCAHGAGKGSTIFSPVFSNEVGSNCSSLGHYKITGRHQMSSSGLPSFRLQGLDTSNSNAMKRGILIHSAKLVSYCRLGIYPFYLPLDKRISSGCFAIDIDMMDVVGDLVDNEKKPILLYAIN
;
A
#
# COMPACT_ATOMS: atom_id res chain seq x y z
N MET A 1 -11.76 -32.68 34.42
CA MET A 1 -10.47 -32.61 33.72
C MET A 1 -9.39 -32.38 34.74
N THR A 2 -8.35 -33.21 34.82
CA THR A 2 -7.28 -33.05 35.84
C THR A 2 -6.43 -31.82 35.52
N LEU A 3 -5.91 -31.13 36.55
CA LEU A 3 -5.06 -29.93 36.38
C LEU A 3 -3.90 -30.17 35.40
N LYS A 4 -3.31 -31.38 35.42
CA LYS A 4 -2.26 -31.78 34.47
C LYS A 4 -2.73 -31.76 33.01
N LYS A 5 -3.95 -32.27 32.73
CA LYS A 5 -4.49 -32.23 31.34
C LYS A 5 -4.75 -30.82 30.86
N LEU A 6 -5.23 -29.93 31.74
CA LEU A 6 -5.42 -28.51 31.43
C LEU A 6 -4.06 -27.84 31.16
N LEU A 7 -3.03 -28.10 31.96
CA LEU A 7 -1.70 -27.53 31.74
C LEU A 7 -1.09 -27.96 30.40
N TYR A 8 -1.19 -29.26 30.05
CA TYR A 8 -0.72 -29.73 28.73
C TYR A 8 -1.49 -29.09 27.56
N ALA A 9 -2.79 -28.93 27.68
CA ALA A 9 -3.58 -28.26 26.65
C ALA A 9 -3.13 -26.79 26.45
N VAL A 10 -2.91 -26.07 27.56
CA VAL A 10 -2.43 -24.67 27.49
C VAL A 10 -1.03 -24.59 26.87
N ILE A 11 -0.09 -25.48 27.29
CA ILE A 11 1.26 -25.51 26.69
C ILE A 11 1.21 -25.82 25.19
N SER A 12 0.35 -26.76 24.77
CA SER A 12 0.18 -27.08 23.36
C SER A 12 -0.36 -25.90 22.55
N VAL A 13 -1.35 -25.18 23.07
CA VAL A 13 -1.92 -23.98 22.42
C VAL A 13 -0.86 -22.89 22.29
N ILE A 14 -0.09 -22.63 23.35
CA ILE A 14 1.00 -21.65 23.33
C ILE A 14 2.08 -22.08 22.32
N GLY A 15 2.45 -23.35 22.27
CA GLY A 15 3.41 -23.87 21.30
C GLY A 15 2.95 -23.68 19.84
N ILE A 16 1.69 -24.00 19.56
CA ILE A 16 1.08 -23.78 18.24
C ILE A 16 1.09 -22.28 17.88
N LEU A 17 0.75 -21.42 18.83
CA LEU A 17 0.73 -19.97 18.63
C LEU A 17 2.14 -19.42 18.32
N ILE A 18 3.16 -19.89 19.04
CA ILE A 18 4.56 -19.50 18.81
C ILE A 18 5.03 -19.96 17.43
N VAL A 19 4.74 -21.21 17.04
CA VAL A 19 5.08 -21.72 15.70
C VAL A 19 4.38 -20.92 14.63
N PHE A 20 3.10 -20.61 14.81
CA PHE A 20 2.32 -19.80 13.87
C PHE A 20 2.88 -18.38 13.71
N ILE A 21 3.23 -17.71 14.82
CA ILE A 21 3.86 -16.38 14.81
C ILE A 21 5.23 -16.44 14.14
N SER A 22 6.04 -17.46 14.45
CA SER A 22 7.38 -17.63 13.86
C SER A 22 7.33 -17.90 12.37
N LEU A 23 6.36 -18.70 11.90
CA LEU A 23 6.13 -18.95 10.47
C LEU A 23 5.69 -17.67 9.75
N ASN A 24 4.77 -16.89 10.34
CA ASN A 24 4.34 -15.63 9.75
C ASN A 24 5.47 -14.58 9.70
N LEU A 25 6.27 -14.48 10.74
CA LEU A 25 7.47 -13.62 10.77
C LEU A 25 8.50 -14.08 9.74
N GLY A 26 8.76 -15.39 9.66
CA GLY A 26 9.68 -15.99 8.69
C GLY A 26 9.24 -15.77 7.25
N VAL A 27 7.95 -15.98 6.97
CA VAL A 27 7.36 -15.72 5.65
C VAL A 27 7.47 -14.23 5.30
N ASN A 28 7.14 -13.32 6.23
CA ASN A 28 7.26 -11.88 5.98
C ASN A 28 8.72 -11.40 5.79
N LEU A 29 9.69 -12.08 6.40
CA LEU A 29 11.12 -11.78 6.22
C LEU A 29 11.66 -12.36 4.90
N LEU A 30 11.20 -13.53 4.48
CA LEU A 30 11.60 -14.20 3.23
C LEU A 30 10.89 -13.61 2.00
N GLU A 31 9.69 -13.09 2.17
CA GLU A 31 8.88 -12.50 1.10
C GLU A 31 9.09 -10.99 0.91
N ARG A 32 10.25 -10.46 1.28
CA ARG A 32 10.79 -9.27 0.61
C ARG A 32 11.18 -9.65 -0.83
N THR A 33 10.32 -10.38 -1.50
CA THR A 33 10.47 -10.67 -2.91
C THR A 33 10.22 -9.37 -3.66
N PHE A 34 11.32 -8.68 -3.87
CA PHE A 34 11.43 -7.58 -4.80
C PHE A 34 10.91 -8.08 -6.14
N ARG A 35 9.82 -7.51 -6.62
CA ARG A 35 9.62 -7.47 -8.06
C ARG A 35 10.78 -6.62 -8.59
N ASP A 36 11.40 -7.03 -9.68
CA ASP A 36 12.39 -6.20 -10.36
C ASP A 36 11.74 -4.90 -10.78
N VAL A 37 11.94 -3.85 -9.97
CA VAL A 37 11.48 -2.51 -10.33
C VAL A 37 12.38 -2.03 -11.45
N ASP A 38 11.81 -1.73 -12.59
CA ASP A 38 12.55 -1.15 -13.71
C ASP A 38 12.81 0.35 -13.45
N PHE A 39 13.84 0.60 -12.64
CA PHE A 39 14.25 1.96 -12.25
C PHE A 39 14.60 2.83 -13.45
N ILE A 40 15.15 2.22 -14.52
CA ILE A 40 15.58 2.96 -15.72
C ILE A 40 14.36 3.50 -16.44
N ASN A 41 13.38 2.64 -16.72
CA ASN A 41 12.15 3.05 -17.38
C ASN A 41 11.31 4.00 -16.53
N LEU A 42 11.24 3.81 -15.20
CA LEU A 42 10.59 4.75 -14.30
C LEU A 42 11.21 6.13 -14.34
N LYS A 43 12.53 6.22 -14.29
CA LYS A 43 13.25 7.49 -14.36
C LYS A 43 13.07 8.20 -15.70
N GLU A 44 13.12 7.44 -16.80
CA GLU A 44 12.87 7.97 -18.14
C GLU A 44 11.44 8.51 -18.26
N TYR A 45 10.43 7.77 -17.77
CA TYR A 45 9.06 8.24 -17.72
C TYR A 45 8.92 9.54 -16.91
N CYS A 46 9.56 9.60 -15.74
CA CYS A 46 9.57 10.81 -14.91
C CYS A 46 10.16 12.00 -15.65
N ARG A 47 11.26 11.80 -16.37
CA ARG A 47 11.90 12.84 -17.18
C ARG A 47 10.97 13.35 -18.27
N GLN A 48 10.35 12.45 -19.04
CA GLN A 48 9.43 12.79 -20.13
C GLN A 48 8.20 13.56 -19.64
N LYS A 49 7.69 13.19 -18.45
CA LYS A 49 6.50 13.81 -17.84
C LYS A 49 6.84 15.01 -16.93
N LYS A 50 8.10 15.43 -16.86
CA LYS A 50 8.58 16.54 -16.00
C LYS A 50 8.27 16.32 -14.52
N LEU A 51 8.32 15.06 -14.06
CA LEU A 51 8.18 14.64 -12.68
C LEU A 51 9.55 14.60 -11.98
N SER A 52 9.57 14.30 -10.67
CA SER A 52 10.83 14.08 -9.94
C SER A 52 11.62 12.91 -10.52
N GLU A 53 12.90 13.13 -10.80
CA GLU A 53 13.85 12.11 -11.25
C GLU A 53 14.66 11.53 -10.07
N ASN A 54 14.32 11.96 -8.83
CA ASN A 54 14.97 11.50 -7.63
C ASN A 54 14.20 10.34 -7.00
N TYR A 55 12.87 10.47 -6.91
CA TYR A 55 12.01 9.51 -6.21
C TYR A 55 10.76 9.17 -7.03
N ALA A 56 10.31 7.93 -6.85
CA ALA A 56 9.00 7.46 -7.32
C ALA A 56 8.40 6.50 -6.30
N ILE A 57 7.09 6.31 -6.38
CA ILE A 57 6.35 5.33 -5.59
C ILE A 57 5.82 4.26 -6.56
N VAL A 58 6.00 2.99 -6.21
CA VAL A 58 5.42 1.86 -6.95
C VAL A 58 4.47 1.11 -6.04
N VAL A 59 3.26 0.84 -6.53
CA VAL A 59 2.28 0.00 -5.83
C VAL A 59 2.00 -1.22 -6.68
N ASP A 60 2.39 -2.40 -6.20
CA ASP A 60 2.22 -3.66 -6.91
C ASP A 60 1.04 -4.46 -6.33
N TYR A 61 -0.08 -4.40 -7.02
CA TYR A 61 -1.30 -5.10 -6.61
C TYR A 61 -1.30 -6.61 -6.93
N SER A 62 -0.30 -7.13 -7.64
CA SER A 62 -0.08 -8.58 -7.76
C SER A 62 0.36 -9.19 -6.42
N ILE A 63 0.89 -8.35 -5.52
CA ILE A 63 1.25 -8.72 -4.15
C ILE A 63 -0.02 -8.64 -3.28
N PRO A 64 -0.35 -9.69 -2.50
CA PRO A 64 -1.51 -9.68 -1.59
C PRO A 64 -1.50 -8.51 -0.60
N SER A 65 -2.68 -8.00 -0.25
CA SER A 65 -2.83 -6.79 0.59
C SER A 65 -2.23 -6.89 1.99
N GLY A 66 -2.06 -8.10 2.51
CA GLY A 66 -1.39 -8.36 3.79
C GLY A 66 0.14 -8.29 3.75
N LYS A 67 0.73 -8.00 2.59
CA LYS A 67 2.17 -7.87 2.38
C LYS A 67 2.55 -6.47 1.95
N HIS A 68 3.83 -6.12 2.13
CA HIS A 68 4.34 -4.85 1.63
C HIS A 68 4.24 -4.82 0.11
N ARG A 69 3.48 -3.88 -0.41
CA ARG A 69 3.23 -3.68 -1.85
C ARG A 69 3.22 -2.21 -2.26
N PHE A 70 3.51 -1.31 -1.33
CA PHE A 70 3.76 0.11 -1.55
C PHE A 70 5.25 0.34 -1.32
N PHE A 71 5.97 0.75 -2.35
CA PHE A 71 7.42 0.89 -2.36
C PHE A 71 7.81 2.32 -2.68
N VAL A 72 8.68 2.90 -1.86
CA VAL A 72 9.33 4.17 -2.14
C VAL A 72 10.69 3.88 -2.76
N CYS A 73 10.92 4.40 -3.96
CA CYS A 73 12.08 4.13 -4.78
C CYS A 73 12.98 5.37 -4.89
N ASP A 74 14.26 5.23 -4.61
CA ASP A 74 15.30 6.19 -4.99
C ASP A 74 15.76 5.88 -6.42
N LEU A 75 15.39 6.74 -7.37
CA LEU A 75 15.68 6.53 -8.79
C LEU A 75 17.14 6.84 -9.16
N LYS A 76 17.89 7.54 -8.28
CA LYS A 76 19.32 7.79 -8.48
C LYS A 76 20.15 6.60 -8.06
N LYS A 77 19.83 6.02 -6.90
CA LYS A 77 20.54 4.86 -6.35
C LYS A 77 20.02 3.55 -6.91
N GLN A 78 18.85 3.57 -7.57
CA GLN A 78 18.15 2.37 -8.09
C GLN A 78 17.84 1.36 -6.97
N GLU A 79 17.33 1.86 -5.86
CA GLU A 79 16.99 1.04 -4.69
C GLU A 79 15.62 1.40 -4.10
N ILE A 80 15.00 0.42 -3.43
CA ILE A 80 13.81 0.65 -2.62
C ILE A 80 14.26 1.09 -1.24
N ILE A 81 13.91 2.32 -0.85
CA ILE A 81 14.32 2.91 0.42
C ILE A 81 13.29 2.74 1.54
N ALA A 82 12.03 2.48 1.21
CA ALA A 82 10.98 2.18 2.18
C ALA A 82 9.86 1.35 1.56
N SER A 83 9.14 0.59 2.37
CA SER A 83 7.98 -0.19 1.92
C SER A 83 6.91 -0.30 3.00
N SER A 84 5.65 -0.43 2.58
CA SER A 84 4.49 -0.50 3.47
C SER A 84 3.39 -1.41 2.93
N LEU A 85 2.47 -1.77 3.82
CA LEU A 85 1.17 -2.26 3.43
C LEU A 85 0.40 -1.17 2.68
N CYS A 86 -0.47 -1.58 1.77
CA CYS A 86 -1.36 -0.68 1.05
C CYS A 86 -2.70 -1.38 0.77
N ALA A 87 -3.81 -0.78 1.21
CA ALA A 87 -5.13 -1.28 0.87
C ALA A 87 -5.50 -0.88 -0.56
N HIS A 88 -6.31 -1.71 -1.21
CA HIS A 88 -6.95 -1.40 -2.49
C HIS A 88 -8.44 -1.09 -2.32
N GLY A 89 -9.09 -0.62 -3.38
CA GLY A 89 -10.50 -0.29 -3.38
C GLY A 89 -11.41 -1.50 -3.22
N ALA A 90 -12.45 -1.35 -2.42
CA ALA A 90 -13.41 -2.40 -2.07
C ALA A 90 -14.54 -2.59 -3.10
N GLY A 91 -14.32 -2.19 -4.35
CA GLY A 91 -15.33 -2.27 -5.41
C GLY A 91 -15.83 -3.68 -5.65
N LYS A 92 -16.98 -3.78 -6.33
CA LYS A 92 -17.68 -5.06 -6.56
C LYS A 92 -16.75 -6.08 -7.23
N GLY A 93 -16.65 -7.25 -6.65
CA GLY A 93 -15.80 -8.34 -7.13
C GLY A 93 -14.38 -8.35 -6.57
N SER A 94 -13.92 -7.25 -5.96
CA SER A 94 -12.60 -7.23 -5.31
C SER A 94 -12.57 -8.12 -4.08
N THR A 95 -11.47 -8.85 -3.92
CA THR A 95 -11.15 -9.65 -2.74
C THR A 95 -9.76 -9.27 -2.22
N ILE A 96 -9.40 -9.74 -1.03
CA ILE A 96 -8.06 -9.53 -0.47
C ILE A 96 -6.93 -10.09 -1.32
N PHE A 97 -7.23 -11.11 -2.15
CA PHE A 97 -6.25 -11.80 -3.00
C PHE A 97 -6.31 -11.35 -4.46
N SER A 98 -7.45 -10.79 -4.88
CA SER A 98 -7.69 -10.46 -6.27
C SER A 98 -8.48 -9.15 -6.35
N PRO A 99 -7.80 -8.01 -6.42
CA PRO A 99 -8.46 -6.72 -6.62
C PRO A 99 -9.06 -6.61 -8.02
N VAL A 100 -10.22 -5.96 -8.12
CA VAL A 100 -10.79 -5.54 -9.40
C VAL A 100 -10.45 -4.08 -9.61
N PHE A 101 -10.03 -3.74 -10.82
CA PHE A 101 -9.65 -2.38 -11.20
C PHE A 101 -10.69 -1.73 -12.09
N SER A 102 -10.95 -0.46 -11.86
CA SER A 102 -11.88 0.33 -12.67
C SER A 102 -11.57 1.82 -12.54
N ASN A 103 -11.74 2.54 -13.64
CA ASN A 103 -11.65 4.00 -13.68
C ASN A 103 -13.03 4.68 -13.59
N GLU A 104 -14.12 3.92 -13.49
CA GLU A 104 -15.48 4.46 -13.42
C GLU A 104 -15.74 5.16 -12.09
N VAL A 105 -16.43 6.30 -12.17
CA VAL A 105 -16.87 7.05 -10.98
C VAL A 105 -17.90 6.23 -10.22
N GLY A 106 -17.68 6.08 -8.91
CA GLY A 106 -18.57 5.28 -8.04
C GLY A 106 -18.28 3.77 -8.02
N SER A 107 -17.30 3.28 -8.80
CA SER A 107 -16.94 1.86 -8.80
C SER A 107 -16.33 1.37 -7.48
N ASN A 108 -15.80 2.26 -6.66
CA ASN A 108 -15.03 1.96 -5.44
C ASN A 108 -13.81 1.05 -5.66
N CYS A 109 -13.42 0.79 -6.91
CA CYS A 109 -12.24 0.03 -7.27
C CYS A 109 -10.99 0.93 -7.31
N SER A 110 -9.81 0.38 -7.06
CA SER A 110 -8.57 1.04 -7.44
C SER A 110 -8.45 1.09 -8.97
N SER A 111 -7.61 1.97 -9.50
CA SER A 111 -7.24 1.99 -10.90
C SER A 111 -5.73 1.86 -11.07
N LEU A 112 -5.30 1.23 -12.16
CA LEU A 112 -3.89 1.03 -12.48
C LEU A 112 -3.35 2.21 -13.28
N GLY A 113 -2.02 2.29 -13.38
CA GLY A 113 -1.33 3.25 -14.21
C GLY A 113 -0.54 4.28 -13.42
N HIS A 114 -0.09 5.31 -14.13
CA HIS A 114 0.75 6.37 -13.58
C HIS A 114 -0.10 7.50 -13.01
N TYR A 115 0.30 7.98 -11.85
CA TYR A 115 -0.30 9.12 -11.18
C TYR A 115 0.77 10.15 -10.83
N LYS A 116 0.37 11.38 -10.79
CA LYS A 116 1.17 12.48 -10.26
C LYS A 116 0.61 12.90 -8.91
N ILE A 117 1.47 13.01 -7.89
CA ILE A 117 1.11 13.61 -6.59
C ILE A 117 1.02 15.12 -6.80
N THR A 118 -0.18 15.71 -6.62
CA THR A 118 -0.44 17.12 -6.94
C THR A 118 -0.33 18.06 -5.73
N GLY A 119 -0.27 17.52 -4.52
CA GLY A 119 -0.10 18.30 -3.29
C GLY A 119 -0.80 17.73 -2.08
N ARG A 120 -0.54 18.36 -0.95
CA ARG A 120 -1.17 18.03 0.33
C ARG A 120 -2.67 18.28 0.29
N HIS A 121 -3.39 17.41 0.97
CA HIS A 121 -4.82 17.52 1.17
C HIS A 121 -5.17 17.01 2.56
N GLN A 122 -6.22 17.52 3.14
CA GLN A 122 -6.77 17.02 4.40
C GLN A 122 -8.08 16.33 4.12
N MET A 123 -8.21 15.08 4.56
CA MET A 123 -9.47 14.36 4.38
C MET A 123 -10.59 14.97 5.19
N SER A 124 -11.68 15.36 4.54
CA SER A 124 -12.84 15.99 5.18
C SER A 124 -13.50 15.11 6.27
N SER A 125 -13.44 13.78 6.09
CA SER A 125 -14.08 12.82 6.99
C SER A 125 -13.29 12.51 8.26
N SER A 126 -11.95 12.60 8.21
CA SER A 126 -11.09 12.17 9.32
C SER A 126 -10.11 13.25 9.79
N GLY A 127 -9.96 14.33 9.04
CA GLY A 127 -8.95 15.36 9.29
C GLY A 127 -7.50 14.88 9.07
N LEU A 128 -7.30 13.64 8.64
CA LEU A 128 -5.96 13.06 8.45
C LEU A 128 -5.25 13.64 7.22
N PRO A 129 -3.92 13.79 7.29
CA PRO A 129 -3.12 14.20 6.14
C PRO A 129 -3.29 13.21 4.99
N SER A 130 -3.32 13.74 3.79
CA SER A 130 -3.42 12.97 2.56
C SER A 130 -2.77 13.72 1.40
N PHE A 131 -2.61 13.06 0.27
CA PHE A 131 -2.08 13.66 -0.96
C PHE A 131 -3.03 13.39 -2.12
N ARG A 132 -3.35 14.42 -2.88
CA ARG A 132 -4.17 14.29 -4.10
C ARG A 132 -3.38 13.67 -5.23
N LEU A 133 -4.06 12.84 -6.00
CA LEU A 133 -3.51 12.17 -7.16
C LEU A 133 -4.23 12.58 -8.43
N GLN A 134 -3.45 12.93 -9.44
CA GLN A 134 -3.93 13.11 -10.81
C GLN A 134 -3.49 11.91 -11.65
N GLY A 135 -4.43 11.21 -12.28
CA GLY A 135 -4.13 10.15 -13.24
C GLY A 135 -3.48 10.71 -14.51
N LEU A 136 -2.51 9.99 -15.04
CA LEU A 136 -1.76 10.35 -16.24
C LEU A 136 -2.07 9.43 -17.42
N ASP A 137 -2.81 8.34 -17.18
CA ASP A 137 -3.19 7.34 -18.17
C ASP A 137 -4.72 7.29 -18.36
N THR A 138 -5.17 6.69 -19.46
CA THR A 138 -6.60 6.49 -19.71
C THR A 138 -7.25 5.60 -18.65
N SER A 139 -6.50 4.62 -18.12
CA SER A 139 -6.94 3.69 -17.06
C SER A 139 -7.23 4.35 -15.72
N ASN A 140 -6.78 5.59 -15.50
CA ASN A 140 -6.96 6.35 -14.25
C ASN A 140 -7.31 7.83 -14.47
N SER A 141 -7.72 8.20 -15.67
CA SER A 141 -8.02 9.60 -16.04
C SER A 141 -9.08 10.26 -15.15
N ASN A 142 -9.97 9.48 -14.51
CA ASN A 142 -10.98 9.97 -13.59
C ASN A 142 -10.49 10.13 -12.14
N ALA A 143 -9.20 9.91 -11.86
CA ALA A 143 -8.68 9.93 -10.49
C ALA A 143 -9.05 11.20 -9.70
N MET A 144 -8.88 12.38 -10.31
CA MET A 144 -9.26 13.66 -9.70
C MET A 144 -10.77 13.75 -9.42
N LYS A 145 -11.61 13.36 -10.40
CA LYS A 145 -13.07 13.37 -10.27
C LYS A 145 -13.55 12.37 -9.22
N ARG A 146 -12.86 11.27 -9.07
CA ARG A 146 -13.14 10.22 -8.07
C ARG A 146 -12.59 10.55 -6.68
N GLY A 147 -11.81 11.62 -6.54
CA GLY A 147 -11.16 11.98 -5.29
C GLY A 147 -10.13 10.97 -4.82
N ILE A 148 -9.36 10.37 -5.75
CA ILE A 148 -8.34 9.38 -5.40
C ILE A 148 -7.16 10.06 -4.69
N LEU A 149 -6.79 9.50 -3.54
CA LEU A 149 -5.77 10.02 -2.62
C LEU A 149 -4.76 8.94 -2.24
N ILE A 150 -3.60 9.36 -1.78
CA ILE A 150 -2.81 8.61 -0.78
C ILE A 150 -3.27 9.12 0.59
N HIS A 151 -3.60 8.24 1.51
CA HIS A 151 -3.96 8.62 2.88
C HIS A 151 -3.57 7.56 3.90
N SER A 152 -3.37 7.97 5.15
CA SER A 152 -3.16 7.02 6.23
C SER A 152 -4.45 6.34 6.66
N ALA A 153 -4.34 5.10 7.13
CA ALA A 153 -5.44 4.38 7.76
C ALA A 153 -4.95 3.62 8.99
N LYS A 154 -5.52 3.92 10.17
CA LYS A 154 -5.15 3.28 11.44
C LYS A 154 -5.21 1.75 11.37
N LEU A 155 -6.19 1.21 10.64
CA LEU A 155 -6.34 -0.23 10.49
C LEU A 155 -5.16 -0.85 9.73
N VAL A 156 -4.62 -0.17 8.73
CA VAL A 156 -3.40 -0.60 8.02
C VAL A 156 -2.20 -0.62 8.98
N SER A 157 -2.07 0.40 9.83
CA SER A 157 -0.99 0.45 10.84
C SER A 157 -1.08 -0.68 11.85
N TYR A 158 -2.28 -1.06 12.31
CA TYR A 158 -2.46 -2.19 13.23
C TYR A 158 -2.07 -3.53 12.59
N CYS A 159 -2.28 -3.71 11.30
CA CYS A 159 -1.92 -4.93 10.60
C CYS A 159 -0.42 -5.11 10.44
N ARG A 160 0.34 -4.02 10.36
CA ARG A 160 1.81 -4.03 10.37
C ARG A 160 2.38 -4.70 11.63
N LEU A 161 1.71 -4.57 12.77
CA LEU A 161 2.16 -5.12 14.03
C LEU A 161 2.07 -6.66 14.10
N GLY A 162 1.55 -7.33 13.06
CA GLY A 162 1.43 -8.79 13.05
C GLY A 162 0.47 -9.35 14.11
N ILE A 163 -0.26 -8.46 14.81
CA ILE A 163 -1.19 -8.83 15.90
C ILE A 163 -2.43 -9.54 15.34
N TYR A 164 -2.68 -9.38 14.04
CA TYR A 164 -3.76 -10.09 13.36
C TYR A 164 -3.18 -11.24 12.54
N PRO A 165 -3.22 -12.49 13.07
CA PRO A 165 -2.77 -13.68 12.35
C PRO A 165 -3.68 -14.05 11.17
N PHE A 166 -4.84 -13.42 11.09
CA PHE A 166 -5.76 -13.59 9.98
C PHE A 166 -5.70 -12.34 9.12
N TYR A 167 -5.31 -12.51 7.87
CA TYR A 167 -5.51 -11.53 6.82
C TYR A 167 -7.01 -11.22 6.71
N LEU A 168 -7.51 -10.43 7.67
CA LEU A 168 -8.87 -9.91 7.55
C LEU A 168 -8.93 -9.11 6.25
N PRO A 169 -10.06 -9.10 5.57
CA PRO A 169 -10.26 -8.33 4.35
C PRO A 169 -10.15 -6.83 4.67
N LEU A 170 -8.90 -6.37 4.81
CA LEU A 170 -8.55 -5.00 5.15
C LEU A 170 -9.16 -4.01 4.17
N ASP A 171 -9.27 -4.46 2.92
CA ASP A 171 -9.63 -3.60 1.82
C ASP A 171 -11.11 -3.18 1.81
N LYS A 172 -12.02 -4.06 2.21
CA LYS A 172 -13.48 -3.82 2.07
C LYS A 172 -14.05 -2.65 2.87
N ARG A 173 -13.33 -2.10 3.85
CA ARG A 173 -13.80 -0.99 4.69
C ARG A 173 -12.83 0.18 4.77
N ILE A 174 -11.68 0.09 4.12
CA ILE A 174 -10.60 1.05 4.27
C ILE A 174 -10.55 2.02 3.11
N SER A 175 -10.81 1.53 1.88
CA SER A 175 -10.61 2.34 0.69
C SER A 175 -11.74 2.17 -0.34
N SER A 176 -12.18 3.29 -0.91
CA SER A 176 -13.06 3.37 -2.07
C SER A 176 -12.27 3.64 -3.36
N GLY A 177 -11.06 3.09 -3.44
CA GLY A 177 -10.15 3.22 -4.57
C GLY A 177 -8.86 3.98 -4.29
N CYS A 178 -8.75 4.65 -3.13
CA CYS A 178 -7.55 5.34 -2.67
C CYS A 178 -6.43 4.36 -2.29
N PHE A 179 -5.21 4.88 -2.21
CA PHE A 179 -4.04 4.18 -1.69
C PHE A 179 -3.96 4.42 -0.18
N ALA A 180 -4.55 3.52 0.61
CA ALA A 180 -4.53 3.64 2.07
C ALA A 180 -3.31 2.90 2.63
N ILE A 181 -2.44 3.62 3.32
CA ILE A 181 -1.15 3.16 3.84
C ILE A 181 -1.07 3.33 5.37
N ASP A 182 -0.02 2.84 6.00
CA ASP A 182 0.18 3.07 7.43
C ASP A 182 0.61 4.51 7.73
N ILE A 183 0.50 4.90 9.01
CA ILE A 183 0.75 6.28 9.45
C ILE A 183 2.23 6.65 9.28
N ASP A 184 3.15 5.75 9.63
CA ASP A 184 4.59 6.04 9.55
C ASP A 184 5.03 6.23 8.08
N MET A 185 4.44 5.47 7.15
CA MET A 185 4.71 5.66 5.73
C MET A 185 4.15 6.98 5.20
N MET A 186 3.06 7.51 5.77
CA MET A 186 2.56 8.84 5.41
C MET A 186 3.57 9.95 5.74
N ASP A 187 4.31 9.81 6.82
CA ASP A 187 5.37 10.78 7.19
C ASP A 187 6.50 10.72 6.15
N VAL A 188 6.93 9.51 5.76
CA VAL A 188 7.93 9.32 4.70
C VAL A 188 7.48 9.96 3.38
N VAL A 189 6.23 9.71 2.95
CA VAL A 189 5.68 10.33 1.74
C VAL A 189 5.58 11.85 1.89
N GLY A 190 5.23 12.32 3.08
CA GLY A 190 5.16 13.73 3.41
C GLY A 190 6.49 14.44 3.24
N ASP A 191 7.52 13.89 3.84
CA ASP A 191 8.89 14.42 3.75
C ASP A 191 9.38 14.47 2.30
N LEU A 192 9.10 13.43 1.52
CA LEU A 192 9.46 13.40 0.11
C LEU A 192 8.74 14.49 -0.69
N VAL A 193 7.43 14.64 -0.50
CA VAL A 193 6.63 15.64 -1.25
C VAL A 193 7.05 17.06 -0.89
N ASP A 194 7.40 17.32 0.37
CA ASP A 194 7.79 18.65 0.83
C ASP A 194 9.19 19.05 0.37
N ASN A 195 10.10 18.08 0.24
CA ASN A 195 11.49 18.34 -0.16
C ASN A 195 11.69 18.30 -1.68
N GLU A 196 10.78 17.71 -2.45
CA GLU A 196 10.89 17.63 -3.91
C GLU A 196 10.28 18.85 -4.61
N LYS A 197 11.05 19.44 -5.53
CA LYS A 197 10.60 20.60 -6.34
C LYS A 197 9.63 20.22 -7.45
N LYS A 198 9.72 18.99 -7.92
CA LYS A 198 8.85 18.45 -8.97
C LYS A 198 7.88 17.43 -8.36
N PRO A 199 6.67 17.28 -8.93
CA PRO A 199 5.74 16.25 -8.46
C PRO A 199 6.34 14.86 -8.51
N ILE A 200 6.03 14.01 -7.52
CA ILE A 200 6.47 12.64 -7.46
C ILE A 200 5.51 11.74 -8.22
N LEU A 201 6.05 10.76 -8.94
CA LEU A 201 5.29 9.69 -9.59
C LEU A 201 4.80 8.67 -8.55
N LEU A 202 3.53 8.25 -8.67
CA LEU A 202 3.04 6.98 -8.14
C LEU A 202 2.62 6.11 -9.33
N TYR A 203 3.18 4.90 -9.41
CA TYR A 203 2.87 3.93 -10.46
C TYR A 203 2.21 2.68 -9.87
N ALA A 204 0.94 2.46 -10.21
CA ALA A 204 0.14 1.31 -9.76
C ALA A 204 0.12 0.22 -10.84
N ILE A 205 0.59 -0.97 -10.50
CA ILE A 205 0.68 -2.15 -11.38
C ILE A 205 0.00 -3.36 -10.76
N ASN A 206 -0.21 -4.40 -11.58
CA ASN A 206 -0.74 -5.70 -11.17
C ASN A 206 -0.11 -6.82 -11.97
#